data_d7fa739180bb8b194e8462754530dc77
#
_entry.id   d7fa739180bb8b194e8462754530dc77
#
_cell.length_a   1.000
_cell.length_b   1.000
_cell.length_c   1.000
_cell.angle_alpha   90.00
_cell.angle_beta   90.00
_cell.angle_gamma   90.00
#
_symmetry.space_group_name_H-M   'P 1'
#
loop_
_entity.id
_entity.type
_entity.pdbx_description
1 polymer ?
#
loop_
_entity_poly.entity_id
_entity_poly.type
_entity_poly.pdbx_seq_one_letter_code
_entity_poly.pdbx_strand_id
1 'polypeptide(L)'
;MFHASHGIKNYSEGVFKMGLDFSKAKPKAEETQTDTVVIPEQEIEAVTSYDIVADRQQMNTELVNSPEVDAIVSTIEIDNLESIVSFGSEAADEISKASDVVLNSMNMSQLDESSQMLVTLSKIMEKFDIDEIKEDPSFFGRIFGNMKKQLEKILAKYHTMGEEVDKVYVQLKKYEDEIKQSNRKLDQMFDANVEYYHQLVKYILAGEQGCRELEAYIEKRKGDMASTGDNSIQFEITNLEQALMMLEQRTQDLRVAENVAMQSIPMIKTMEFTNMNLVRKINSAFIVTLPVFKQALAQAILLKRQKVQAEAMAALDQKTNEMLLKNAANTVETSKMAARLSSGSSVKIETLETTW
;
A
#
# COMPACT_ATOMS: atom_id res chain seq x y z
N MET A 1 43.97 -34.16 51.62
CA MET A 1 44.09 -32.71 51.44
C MET A 1 43.32 -32.39 50.18
N PHE A 2 42.24 -31.68 50.37
CA PHE A 2 41.13 -31.63 49.44
C PHE A 2 41.32 -30.61 48.32
N HIS A 3 41.22 -31.05 47.05
CA HIS A 3 41.01 -30.23 45.90
C HIS A 3 39.51 -30.05 45.69
N ALA A 4 39.01 -28.81 45.78
CA ALA A 4 37.69 -28.44 45.38
C ALA A 4 37.75 -27.81 43.98
N SER A 5 37.31 -28.53 42.97
CA SER A 5 37.08 -27.99 41.65
C SER A 5 35.66 -27.41 41.60
N HIS A 6 35.53 -26.10 41.41
CA HIS A 6 34.25 -25.44 41.15
C HIS A 6 33.89 -25.56 39.67
N GLY A 7 32.86 -26.34 39.42
CA GLY A 7 32.28 -26.44 38.09
C GLY A 7 31.53 -25.16 37.71
N ILE A 8 31.94 -24.60 36.62
CA ILE A 8 31.20 -23.50 35.95
C ILE A 8 30.00 -24.13 35.26
N LYS A 9 28.80 -23.83 35.77
CA LYS A 9 27.56 -24.17 35.09
C LYS A 9 27.42 -23.25 33.89
N ASN A 10 27.57 -23.82 32.70
CA ASN A 10 27.11 -23.21 31.46
C ASN A 10 25.57 -23.04 31.52
N TYR A 11 25.11 -21.83 31.62
CA TYR A 11 23.75 -21.49 31.29
C TYR A 11 23.60 -21.58 29.78
N SER A 12 22.92 -22.61 29.32
CA SER A 12 22.47 -22.70 27.94
C SER A 12 21.54 -21.50 27.67
N GLU A 13 22.00 -20.64 26.79
CA GLU A 13 21.19 -19.60 26.17
C GLU A 13 19.97 -20.26 25.54
N GLY A 14 18.80 -19.92 26.08
CA GLY A 14 17.53 -20.24 25.48
C GLY A 14 17.46 -19.53 24.12
N VAL A 15 17.65 -20.28 23.06
CA VAL A 15 17.40 -19.83 21.70
C VAL A 15 15.92 -19.51 21.60
N PHE A 16 15.59 -18.24 21.70
CA PHE A 16 14.29 -17.73 21.25
C PHE A 16 14.21 -18.04 19.75
N LYS A 17 13.45 -19.06 19.39
CA LYS A 17 13.05 -19.28 18.00
C LYS A 17 12.16 -18.10 17.61
N MET A 18 12.75 -17.04 17.07
CA MET A 18 12.01 -16.05 16.34
C MET A 18 11.51 -16.72 15.05
N GLY A 19 10.19 -16.67 14.83
CA GLY A 19 9.57 -17.24 13.64
C GLY A 19 9.89 -16.49 12.34
N LEU A 20 10.74 -15.45 12.42
CA LEU A 20 11.23 -14.67 11.29
C LEU A 20 12.69 -15.05 11.03
N ASP A 21 12.95 -15.48 9.81
CA ASP A 21 14.30 -15.79 9.32
C ASP A 21 14.92 -14.53 8.69
N PHE A 22 15.80 -13.87 9.42
CA PHE A 22 16.51 -12.68 8.96
C PHE A 22 17.69 -12.98 8.02
N SER A 23 18.03 -14.25 7.79
CA SER A 23 19.10 -14.64 6.87
C SER A 23 18.76 -14.31 5.40
N LYS A 24 17.47 -14.09 5.11
CA LYS A 24 16.95 -13.72 3.79
C LYS A 24 16.81 -12.22 3.57
N ALA A 25 17.20 -11.40 4.53
CA ALA A 25 17.24 -9.94 4.37
C ALA A 25 18.39 -9.46 3.46
N LYS A 26 19.23 -10.37 2.96
CA LYS A 26 20.18 -10.09 1.87
C LYS A 26 19.50 -10.38 0.53
N PRO A 27 19.71 -9.56 -0.51
CA PRO A 27 18.95 -9.62 -1.75
C PRO A 27 19.24 -10.93 -2.50
N LYS A 28 18.30 -11.86 -2.47
CA LYS A 28 18.13 -12.89 -3.51
C LYS A 28 16.69 -13.37 -3.53
N ALA A 29 16.19 -13.42 -4.75
CA ALA A 29 14.87 -13.89 -5.12
C ALA A 29 14.59 -15.33 -4.69
N GLU A 30 13.37 -15.60 -4.32
CA GLU A 30 12.48 -16.70 -4.71
C GLU A 30 11.49 -17.12 -3.63
N GLU A 31 10.29 -17.16 -4.04
CA GLU A 31 9.02 -17.74 -3.60
C GLU A 31 8.96 -18.64 -2.34
N THR A 32 8.02 -18.46 -1.41
CA THR A 32 6.76 -19.19 -1.26
C THR A 32 6.18 -19.16 0.15
N GLN A 33 4.85 -19.10 0.17
CA GLN A 33 3.87 -19.58 1.16
C GLN A 33 3.58 -18.75 2.42
N THR A 34 2.32 -18.35 2.40
CA THR A 34 1.50 -17.72 3.41
C THR A 34 1.34 -18.54 4.68
N ASP A 35 1.69 -17.93 5.81
CA ASP A 35 1.09 -18.24 7.09
C ASP A 35 0.60 -16.94 7.76
N THR A 36 -0.63 -16.97 8.20
CA THR A 36 -1.41 -15.86 8.69
C THR A 36 -0.89 -15.40 10.06
N VAL A 37 -0.26 -14.25 10.13
CA VAL A 37 0.09 -13.60 11.40
C VAL A 37 -0.61 -12.25 11.49
N VAL A 38 -1.45 -12.11 12.51
CA VAL A 38 -2.01 -10.82 12.93
C VAL A 38 -0.86 -9.96 13.43
N ILE A 39 -0.51 -8.92 12.68
CA ILE A 39 0.55 -7.97 13.04
C ILE A 39 -0.12 -6.78 13.74
N PRO A 40 0.26 -6.45 15.00
CA PRO A 40 -0.15 -5.20 15.62
C PRO A 40 0.41 -4.02 14.82
N GLU A 41 -0.35 -2.95 14.79
CA GLU A 41 -0.02 -1.68 14.12
C GLU A 41 1.19 -1.03 14.82
N GLN A 42 2.39 -1.44 14.42
CA GLN A 42 3.62 -0.74 14.76
C GLN A 42 4.01 0.10 13.55
N GLU A 43 4.20 1.40 13.78
CA GLU A 43 4.87 2.27 12.82
C GLU A 43 6.22 1.64 12.47
N ILE A 44 6.34 1.18 11.23
CA ILE A 44 7.61 0.66 10.72
C ILE A 44 8.43 1.90 10.38
N GLU A 45 9.44 2.19 11.18
CA GLU A 45 10.48 3.16 10.81
C GLU A 45 11.00 2.80 9.41
N ALA A 46 11.05 3.81 8.53
CA ALA A 46 11.58 3.65 7.19
C ALA A 46 13.06 3.27 7.29
N VAL A 47 13.35 2.00 7.11
CA VAL A 47 14.73 1.52 7.01
C VAL A 47 15.25 1.97 5.66
N THR A 48 15.87 3.15 5.61
CA THR A 48 16.73 3.52 4.48
C THR A 48 17.99 2.68 4.57
N SER A 49 18.01 1.58 3.84
CA SER A 49 19.15 0.65 3.84
C SER A 49 20.40 1.20 3.14
N TYR A 50 20.33 2.38 2.53
CA TYR A 50 21.42 3.00 1.78
C TYR A 50 21.70 4.40 2.32
N ASP A 51 22.91 4.54 2.91
CA ASP A 51 23.43 5.83 3.38
C ASP A 51 24.38 6.42 2.34
N ILE A 52 23.86 7.31 1.51
CA ILE A 52 24.59 7.95 0.41
C ILE A 52 25.76 8.83 0.93
N VAL A 53 25.65 9.36 2.15
CA VAL A 53 26.71 10.19 2.75
C VAL A 53 27.86 9.31 3.18
N ALA A 54 27.58 8.19 3.84
CA ALA A 54 28.59 7.20 4.20
C ALA A 54 29.27 6.61 2.97
N ASP A 55 28.50 6.27 1.93
CA ASP A 55 29.00 5.78 0.65
C ASP A 55 29.95 6.80 -0.02
N ARG A 56 29.57 8.08 -0.05
CA ARG A 56 30.42 9.17 -0.56
C ARG A 56 31.75 9.30 0.18
N GLN A 57 31.72 9.15 1.51
CA GLN A 57 32.93 9.20 2.33
C GLN A 57 33.83 8.00 2.07
N GLN A 58 33.25 6.83 1.92
CA GLN A 58 33.99 5.61 1.58
C GLN A 58 34.68 5.76 0.21
N MET A 59 33.93 6.19 -0.81
CA MET A 59 34.48 6.44 -2.14
C MET A 59 35.64 7.44 -2.12
N ASN A 60 35.53 8.52 -1.36
CA ASN A 60 36.62 9.48 -1.20
C ASN A 60 37.88 8.82 -0.63
N THR A 61 37.70 7.96 0.39
CA THR A 61 38.85 7.30 1.03
C THR A 61 39.53 6.29 0.10
N GLU A 62 38.76 5.59 -0.72
CA GLU A 62 39.26 4.52 -1.60
C GLU A 62 39.81 5.05 -2.91
N LEU A 63 39.22 6.12 -3.48
CA LEU A 63 39.47 6.57 -4.84
C LEU A 63 40.44 7.76 -4.93
N VAL A 64 40.63 8.56 -3.88
CA VAL A 64 41.58 9.67 -3.92
C VAL A 64 43.00 9.11 -4.14
N ASN A 65 43.65 9.58 -5.19
CA ASN A 65 44.95 9.12 -5.70
C ASN A 65 44.98 7.62 -6.09
N SER A 66 43.85 7.08 -6.51
CA SER A 66 43.78 5.69 -7.01
C SER A 66 44.19 5.61 -8.50
N PRO A 67 44.69 4.44 -8.96
CA PRO A 67 44.98 4.23 -10.38
C PRO A 67 43.74 4.41 -11.29
N GLU A 68 42.55 4.22 -10.74
CA GLU A 68 41.30 4.37 -11.48
C GLU A 68 41.01 5.87 -11.75
N VAL A 69 41.20 6.73 -10.76
CA VAL A 69 41.10 8.17 -10.92
C VAL A 69 42.21 8.69 -11.82
N ASP A 70 43.44 8.22 -11.67
CA ASP A 70 44.57 8.59 -12.53
C ASP A 70 44.30 8.25 -14.02
N ALA A 71 43.67 7.12 -14.28
CA ALA A 71 43.27 6.74 -15.63
C ALA A 71 42.27 7.75 -16.24
N ILE A 72 41.30 8.23 -15.44
CA ILE A 72 40.34 9.24 -15.89
C ILE A 72 41.01 10.60 -16.08
N VAL A 73 41.91 11.01 -15.16
CA VAL A 73 42.70 12.24 -15.33
C VAL A 73 43.48 12.24 -16.67
N SER A 74 44.05 11.09 -17.03
CA SER A 74 44.80 10.95 -18.28
C SER A 74 43.96 11.12 -19.54
N THR A 75 42.62 11.11 -19.45
CA THR A 75 41.71 11.40 -20.58
C THR A 75 41.44 12.88 -20.80
N ILE A 76 41.90 13.74 -19.88
CA ILE A 76 41.70 15.19 -20.01
C ILE A 76 42.70 15.76 -21.01
N GLU A 77 42.20 16.17 -22.16
CA GLU A 77 43.00 16.80 -23.23
C GLU A 77 43.02 18.31 -22.99
N ILE A 78 44.10 18.82 -22.39
CA ILE A 78 44.22 20.25 -22.01
C ILE A 78 44.31 21.20 -23.22
N ASP A 79 44.75 20.70 -24.36
CA ASP A 79 44.81 21.44 -25.59
C ASP A 79 43.46 21.45 -26.36
N ASN A 80 42.49 20.68 -25.91
CA ASN A 80 41.17 20.52 -26.53
C ASN A 80 40.08 20.96 -25.55
N LEU A 81 39.68 22.23 -25.66
CA LEU A 81 38.66 22.80 -24.79
C LEU A 81 37.29 22.11 -24.89
N GLU A 82 36.96 21.51 -26.05
CA GLU A 82 35.73 20.75 -26.26
C GLU A 82 35.77 19.44 -25.45
N SER A 83 36.91 18.79 -25.35
CA SER A 83 37.12 17.62 -24.45
C SER A 83 36.88 17.97 -23.00
N ILE A 84 37.38 19.13 -22.54
CA ILE A 84 37.16 19.60 -21.16
C ILE A 84 35.67 19.86 -20.89
N VAL A 85 34.96 20.51 -21.82
CA VAL A 85 33.52 20.78 -21.67
C VAL A 85 32.69 19.49 -21.60
N SER A 86 33.07 18.48 -22.38
CA SER A 86 32.38 17.17 -22.39
C SER A 86 32.84 16.20 -21.32
N PHE A 87 33.86 16.54 -20.54
CA PHE A 87 34.38 15.70 -19.47
C PHE A 87 33.28 15.29 -18.47
N GLY A 88 33.08 13.99 -18.29
CA GLY A 88 32.06 13.43 -17.40
C GLY A 88 30.60 13.69 -17.80
N SER A 89 30.34 14.14 -19.06
CA SER A 89 28.97 14.43 -19.52
C SER A 89 28.08 13.22 -19.50
N GLU A 90 28.58 12.05 -19.89
CA GLU A 90 27.80 10.82 -19.94
C GLU A 90 27.22 10.47 -18.57
N ALA A 91 28.04 10.49 -17.51
CA ALA A 91 27.59 10.21 -16.15
C ALA A 91 26.58 11.26 -15.64
N ALA A 92 26.79 12.55 -15.95
CA ALA A 92 25.89 13.62 -15.53
C ALA A 92 24.54 13.55 -16.28
N ASP A 93 24.55 13.21 -17.57
CA ASP A 93 23.36 13.06 -18.40
C ASP A 93 22.51 11.85 -17.94
N GLU A 94 23.13 10.75 -17.57
CA GLU A 94 22.41 9.57 -17.05
C GLU A 94 21.76 9.87 -15.70
N ILE A 95 22.40 10.61 -14.80
CA ILE A 95 21.78 11.09 -13.55
C ILE A 95 20.58 11.99 -13.85
N SER A 96 20.69 12.90 -14.81
CA SER A 96 19.57 13.76 -15.20
C SER A 96 18.40 12.96 -15.74
N LYS A 97 18.63 12.04 -16.67
CA LYS A 97 17.60 11.14 -17.21
C LYS A 97 16.94 10.29 -16.12
N ALA A 98 17.74 9.75 -15.21
CA ALA A 98 17.22 8.97 -14.10
C ALA A 98 16.35 9.82 -13.17
N SER A 99 16.74 11.06 -12.87
CA SER A 99 15.95 12.00 -12.09
C SER A 99 14.62 12.35 -12.76
N ASP A 100 14.62 12.56 -14.08
CA ASP A 100 13.40 12.81 -14.87
C ASP A 100 12.45 11.61 -14.84
N VAL A 101 12.97 10.39 -14.90
CA VAL A 101 12.16 9.17 -14.79
C VAL A 101 11.57 9.04 -13.40
N VAL A 102 12.31 9.39 -12.33
CA VAL A 102 11.79 9.45 -10.95
C VAL A 102 10.64 10.44 -10.86
N LEU A 103 10.82 11.67 -11.35
CA LEU A 103 9.78 12.70 -11.36
C LEU A 103 8.53 12.26 -12.13
N ASN A 104 8.71 11.62 -13.28
CA ASN A 104 7.60 11.14 -14.11
C ASN A 104 6.90 9.91 -13.47
N SER A 105 7.62 9.07 -12.76
CA SER A 105 7.03 7.92 -12.03
C SER A 105 6.31 8.34 -10.74
N MET A 106 6.55 9.56 -10.26
CA MET A 106 5.73 10.22 -9.22
C MET A 106 4.33 10.61 -9.72
N ASN A 107 3.91 10.18 -10.90
CA ASN A 107 2.54 10.37 -11.35
C ASN A 107 1.58 9.75 -10.32
N MET A 108 1.10 10.62 -9.45
CA MET A 108 0.29 10.32 -8.26
C MET A 108 -1.07 9.71 -8.61
N SER A 109 -1.43 9.63 -9.91
CA SER A 109 -2.76 9.19 -10.34
C SER A 109 -3.12 7.78 -9.82
N GLN A 110 -2.19 6.83 -9.90
CA GLN A 110 -2.48 5.45 -9.45
C GLN A 110 -2.53 5.33 -7.93
N LEU A 111 -1.69 6.07 -7.21
CA LEU A 111 -1.71 6.14 -5.75
C LEU A 111 -2.99 6.81 -5.27
N ASP A 112 -3.39 7.90 -5.90
CA ASP A 112 -4.62 8.62 -5.60
C ASP A 112 -5.86 7.78 -5.92
N GLU A 113 -5.90 7.12 -7.07
CA GLU A 113 -7.00 6.25 -7.47
C GLU A 113 -7.18 5.05 -6.52
N SER A 114 -6.10 4.38 -6.14
CA SER A 114 -6.17 3.28 -5.19
C SER A 114 -6.56 3.74 -3.78
N SER A 115 -6.10 4.91 -3.35
CA SER A 115 -6.51 5.53 -2.09
C SER A 115 -8.00 5.92 -2.13
N GLN A 116 -8.49 6.48 -3.24
CA GLN A 116 -9.90 6.79 -3.45
C GLN A 116 -10.76 5.52 -3.45
N MET A 117 -10.27 4.40 -3.97
CA MET A 117 -10.98 3.12 -3.90
C MET A 117 -11.11 2.60 -2.46
N LEU A 118 -10.07 2.75 -1.62
CA LEU A 118 -10.16 2.42 -0.19
C LEU A 118 -11.17 3.32 0.53
N VAL A 119 -11.19 4.62 0.22
CA VAL A 119 -12.21 5.56 0.74
C VAL A 119 -13.60 5.18 0.24
N THR A 120 -13.73 4.76 -1.01
CA THR A 120 -15.01 4.30 -1.59
C THR A 120 -15.50 3.06 -0.86
N LEU A 121 -14.61 2.11 -0.57
CA LEU A 121 -14.93 0.93 0.25
C LEU A 121 -15.45 1.34 1.62
N SER A 122 -14.79 2.27 2.31
CA SER A 122 -15.24 2.80 3.60
C SER A 122 -16.64 3.41 3.50
N LYS A 123 -16.90 4.23 2.48
CA LYS A 123 -18.22 4.83 2.25
C LYS A 123 -19.33 3.82 1.96
N ILE A 124 -19.00 2.71 1.28
CA ILE A 124 -19.96 1.62 1.08
C ILE A 124 -20.28 0.99 2.43
N MET A 125 -19.25 0.73 3.24
CA MET A 125 -19.41 0.12 4.57
C MET A 125 -20.19 1.02 5.55
N GLU A 126 -19.99 2.33 5.50
CA GLU A 126 -20.72 3.31 6.32
C GLU A 126 -22.23 3.33 6.04
N LYS A 127 -22.66 2.94 4.83
CA LYS A 127 -24.09 2.81 4.49
C LYS A 127 -24.74 1.57 5.10
N PHE A 128 -23.95 0.69 5.70
CA PHE A 128 -24.43 -0.52 6.36
C PHE A 128 -24.86 -0.19 7.79
N ASP A 129 -26.15 -0.32 8.05
CA ASP A 129 -26.72 -0.11 9.36
C ASP A 129 -27.43 -1.39 9.85
N ILE A 130 -26.81 -2.03 10.85
CA ILE A 130 -27.38 -3.23 11.45
C ILE A 130 -28.63 -2.93 12.26
N ASP A 131 -28.79 -1.70 12.74
CA ASP A 131 -29.94 -1.31 13.55
C ASP A 131 -31.19 -1.11 12.67
N GLU A 132 -31.03 -0.78 11.39
CA GLU A 132 -32.13 -0.82 10.40
C GLU A 132 -32.85 -2.18 10.32
N ILE A 133 -32.14 -3.24 10.73
CA ILE A 133 -32.67 -4.61 10.79
C ILE A 133 -33.35 -4.88 12.13
N LYS A 134 -32.84 -4.31 13.21
CA LYS A 134 -33.34 -4.48 14.58
C LYS A 134 -34.55 -3.62 14.86
N GLU A 135 -34.66 -2.44 14.22
CA GLU A 135 -35.79 -1.58 14.40
C GLU A 135 -37.08 -2.30 14.08
N ASP A 136 -37.88 -2.51 15.12
CA ASP A 136 -39.24 -2.97 15.00
C ASP A 136 -40.04 -1.82 14.39
N PRO A 137 -40.69 -2.03 13.27
CA PRO A 137 -41.79 -1.17 12.94
C PRO A 137 -42.89 -1.49 13.95
N SER A 138 -42.77 -1.00 15.20
CA SER A 138 -43.74 -1.14 16.28
C SER A 138 -45.00 -0.32 15.98
N PHE A 139 -45.26 -0.06 14.76
CA PHE A 139 -46.48 0.56 14.33
C PHE A 139 -47.17 -0.33 13.26
N PHE A 140 -47.78 -1.37 13.82
CA PHE A 140 -49.06 -1.80 13.35
C PHE A 140 -49.26 -2.61 12.09
N GLY A 141 -49.78 -3.74 12.26
CA GLY A 141 -50.92 -4.44 11.71
C GLY A 141 -51.72 -3.86 10.57
N ARG A 142 -51.17 -2.95 9.88
CA ARG A 142 -51.86 -2.29 8.78
C ARG A 142 -51.23 -2.49 7.44
N ILE A 143 -50.77 -3.57 7.00
CA ILE A 143 -50.42 -3.73 5.59
C ILE A 143 -49.45 -4.96 5.42
N PHE A 144 -50.03 -6.14 5.49
CA PHE A 144 -49.37 -7.38 5.05
C PHE A 144 -48.75 -7.28 3.63
N GLY A 145 -49.20 -6.33 2.78
CA GLY A 145 -48.69 -6.12 1.44
C GLY A 145 -47.43 -5.24 1.36
N ASN A 146 -47.15 -4.40 2.35
CA ASN A 146 -46.01 -3.49 2.32
C ASN A 146 -44.74 -4.08 2.97
N MET A 147 -44.90 -5.02 3.89
CA MET A 147 -43.78 -5.63 4.62
C MET A 147 -42.89 -6.47 3.72
N LYS A 148 -43.49 -7.23 2.80
CA LYS A 148 -42.74 -8.00 1.78
C LYS A 148 -41.93 -7.07 0.87
N LYS A 149 -42.52 -5.95 0.41
CA LYS A 149 -41.82 -4.95 -0.41
C LYS A 149 -40.69 -4.23 0.34
N GLN A 150 -40.86 -3.95 1.62
CA GLN A 150 -39.78 -3.34 2.45
C GLN A 150 -38.65 -4.33 2.67
N LEU A 151 -38.96 -5.60 2.95
CA LEU A 151 -37.96 -6.65 3.05
C LEU A 151 -37.19 -6.81 1.74
N GLU A 152 -37.88 -6.89 0.62
CA GLU A 152 -37.27 -7.00 -0.70
C GLU A 152 -36.33 -5.82 -0.99
N LYS A 153 -36.72 -4.58 -0.59
CA LYS A 153 -35.85 -3.39 -0.72
C LYS A 153 -34.59 -3.47 0.15
N ILE A 154 -34.71 -3.90 1.39
CA ILE A 154 -33.55 -4.04 2.31
C ILE A 154 -32.61 -5.15 1.80
N LEU A 155 -33.16 -6.30 1.40
CA LEU A 155 -32.37 -7.37 0.81
C LEU A 155 -31.69 -6.96 -0.50
N ALA A 156 -32.38 -6.21 -1.36
CA ALA A 156 -31.79 -5.67 -2.59
C ALA A 156 -30.68 -4.67 -2.28
N LYS A 157 -30.87 -3.77 -1.28
CA LYS A 157 -29.84 -2.82 -0.82
C LYS A 157 -28.56 -3.58 -0.41
N TYR A 158 -28.68 -4.60 0.43
CA TYR A 158 -27.51 -5.35 0.91
C TYR A 158 -26.88 -6.21 -0.19
N HIS A 159 -27.65 -6.73 -1.11
CA HIS A 159 -27.13 -7.44 -2.28
C HIS A 159 -26.32 -6.48 -3.18
N THR A 160 -26.87 -5.30 -3.47
CA THR A 160 -26.17 -4.25 -4.25
C THR A 160 -24.90 -3.80 -3.57
N MET A 161 -24.90 -3.62 -2.23
CA MET A 161 -23.67 -3.30 -1.48
C MET A 161 -22.59 -4.39 -1.62
N GLY A 162 -22.99 -5.66 -1.59
CA GLY A 162 -22.08 -6.78 -1.84
C GLY A 162 -21.45 -6.73 -3.24
N GLU A 163 -22.25 -6.44 -4.27
CA GLU A 163 -21.77 -6.29 -5.64
C GLU A 163 -20.85 -5.07 -5.83
N GLU A 164 -21.15 -3.93 -5.17
CA GLU A 164 -20.29 -2.75 -5.18
C GLU A 164 -18.94 -3.06 -4.53
N VAL A 165 -18.93 -3.77 -3.42
CA VAL A 165 -17.72 -4.23 -2.73
C VAL A 165 -16.89 -5.15 -3.62
N ASP A 166 -17.52 -6.07 -4.34
CA ASP A 166 -16.81 -6.98 -5.26
C ASP A 166 -16.17 -6.22 -6.44
N LYS A 167 -16.81 -5.16 -6.94
CA LYS A 167 -16.23 -4.28 -7.97
C LYS A 167 -15.00 -3.55 -7.42
N VAL A 168 -15.08 -3.00 -6.21
CA VAL A 168 -13.95 -2.33 -5.55
C VAL A 168 -12.81 -3.32 -5.32
N TYR A 169 -13.10 -4.56 -4.91
CA TYR A 169 -12.10 -5.61 -4.75
C TYR A 169 -11.31 -5.86 -6.03
N VAL A 170 -12.00 -6.03 -7.16
CA VAL A 170 -11.36 -6.29 -8.46
C VAL A 170 -10.44 -5.12 -8.86
N GLN A 171 -10.89 -3.88 -8.65
CA GLN A 171 -10.07 -2.69 -8.96
C GLN A 171 -8.85 -2.58 -8.04
N LEU A 172 -9.03 -2.77 -6.73
CA LEU A 172 -7.92 -2.75 -5.77
C LEU A 172 -6.90 -3.85 -6.07
N LYS A 173 -7.33 -5.04 -6.53
CA LYS A 173 -6.42 -6.11 -6.93
C LYS A 173 -5.56 -5.72 -8.14
N LYS A 174 -6.17 -5.04 -9.11
CA LYS A 174 -5.46 -4.50 -10.27
C LYS A 174 -4.41 -3.47 -9.83
N TYR A 175 -4.78 -2.51 -8.96
CA TYR A 175 -3.84 -1.52 -8.43
C TYR A 175 -2.71 -2.16 -7.61
N GLU A 176 -2.99 -3.19 -6.82
CA GLU A 176 -1.96 -3.93 -6.09
C GLU A 176 -0.89 -4.47 -7.05
N ASP A 177 -1.31 -5.10 -8.15
CA ASP A 177 -0.39 -5.67 -9.13
C ASP A 177 0.40 -4.58 -9.88
N GLU A 178 -0.24 -3.46 -10.24
CA GLU A 178 0.39 -2.31 -10.87
C GLU A 178 1.44 -1.66 -9.95
N ILE A 179 1.12 -1.47 -8.66
CA ILE A 179 2.04 -0.92 -7.66
C ILE A 179 3.25 -1.85 -7.46
N LYS A 180 3.04 -3.16 -7.41
CA LYS A 180 4.14 -4.14 -7.31
C LYS A 180 5.06 -4.09 -8.53
N GLN A 181 4.51 -3.89 -9.74
CA GLN A 181 5.32 -3.71 -10.96
C GLN A 181 6.07 -2.38 -10.92
N SER A 182 5.45 -1.31 -10.44
CA SER A 182 6.09 -0.01 -10.25
C SER A 182 7.28 -0.13 -9.29
N ASN A 183 7.13 -0.83 -8.17
CA ASN A 183 8.22 -1.03 -7.21
C ASN A 183 9.40 -1.79 -7.80
N ARG A 184 9.18 -2.80 -8.64
CA ARG A 184 10.26 -3.49 -9.35
C ARG A 184 11.04 -2.56 -10.28
N LYS A 185 10.36 -1.62 -10.94
CA LYS A 185 11.01 -0.61 -11.76
C LYS A 185 11.80 0.37 -10.91
N LEU A 186 11.24 0.81 -9.78
CA LEU A 186 11.92 1.70 -8.84
C LEU A 186 13.21 1.07 -8.29
N ASP A 187 13.19 -0.21 -7.98
CA ASP A 187 14.36 -0.94 -7.49
C ASP A 187 15.48 -1.01 -8.57
N GLN A 188 15.11 -1.33 -9.81
CA GLN A 188 16.06 -1.28 -10.94
C GLN A 188 16.64 0.12 -11.19
N MET A 189 15.79 1.16 -11.04
CA MET A 189 16.22 2.55 -11.17
C MET A 189 17.14 2.96 -10.02
N PHE A 190 16.90 2.49 -8.81
CA PHE A 190 17.78 2.74 -7.68
C PHE A 190 19.18 2.19 -7.95
N ASP A 191 19.29 0.94 -8.36
CA ASP A 191 20.58 0.31 -8.65
C ASP A 191 21.35 1.06 -9.77
N ALA A 192 20.65 1.40 -10.84
CA ALA A 192 21.25 2.16 -11.93
C ALA A 192 21.70 3.57 -11.51
N ASN A 193 20.89 4.28 -10.70
CA ASN A 193 21.27 5.60 -10.20
C ASN A 193 22.47 5.55 -9.25
N VAL A 194 22.59 4.54 -8.41
CA VAL A 194 23.77 4.35 -7.56
C VAL A 194 25.02 4.13 -8.43
N GLU A 195 24.93 3.32 -9.47
CA GLU A 195 26.04 3.08 -10.39
C GLU A 195 26.51 4.38 -11.10
N TYR A 196 25.57 5.14 -11.68
CA TYR A 196 25.89 6.43 -12.32
C TYR A 196 26.43 7.45 -11.32
N TYR A 197 25.92 7.46 -10.08
CA TYR A 197 26.45 8.29 -9.02
C TYR A 197 27.90 7.94 -8.68
N HIS A 198 28.25 6.65 -8.60
CA HIS A 198 29.62 6.22 -8.37
C HIS A 198 30.55 6.66 -9.50
N GLN A 199 30.11 6.55 -10.75
CA GLN A 199 30.89 7.02 -11.89
C GLN A 199 31.07 8.56 -11.85
N LEU A 200 30.01 9.30 -11.54
CA LEU A 200 30.06 10.75 -11.43
C LEU A 200 31.06 11.21 -10.35
N VAL A 201 31.09 10.53 -9.20
CA VAL A 201 32.06 10.79 -8.14
C VAL A 201 33.51 10.58 -8.62
N LYS A 202 33.77 9.53 -9.42
CA LYS A 202 35.11 9.31 -10.00
C LYS A 202 35.54 10.45 -10.94
N TYR A 203 34.61 10.95 -11.78
CA TYR A 203 34.88 12.11 -12.64
C TYR A 203 35.12 13.38 -11.83
N ILE A 204 34.40 13.61 -10.74
CA ILE A 204 34.62 14.76 -9.85
C ILE A 204 36.01 14.69 -9.23
N LEU A 205 36.41 13.53 -8.68
CA LEU A 205 37.73 13.34 -8.09
C LEU A 205 38.85 13.51 -9.12
N ALA A 206 38.64 13.01 -10.33
CA ALA A 206 39.57 13.17 -11.44
C ALA A 206 39.67 14.64 -11.89
N GLY A 207 38.56 15.35 -12.00
CA GLY A 207 38.56 16.78 -12.31
C GLY A 207 39.31 17.60 -11.25
N GLU A 208 39.07 17.32 -9.97
CA GLU A 208 39.79 17.98 -8.86
C GLU A 208 41.29 17.67 -8.87
N GLN A 209 41.69 16.44 -9.20
CA GLN A 209 43.09 16.05 -9.34
C GLN A 209 43.69 16.76 -10.56
N GLY A 210 43.01 16.73 -11.69
CA GLY A 210 43.44 17.41 -12.91
C GLY A 210 43.65 18.89 -12.72
N CYS A 211 42.77 19.59 -11.99
CA CYS A 211 42.94 21.00 -11.64
C CYS A 211 44.23 21.22 -10.83
N ARG A 212 44.46 20.41 -9.78
CA ARG A 212 45.71 20.52 -8.96
C ARG A 212 46.96 20.26 -9.77
N GLU A 213 46.96 19.27 -10.66
CA GLU A 213 48.13 18.96 -11.49
C GLU A 213 48.38 20.10 -12.52
N LEU A 214 47.31 20.64 -13.09
CA LEU A 214 47.42 21.76 -14.06
C LEU A 214 47.91 23.05 -13.39
N GLU A 215 47.41 23.37 -12.19
CA GLU A 215 47.90 24.48 -11.39
C GLU A 215 49.44 24.36 -11.12
N ALA A 216 49.85 23.16 -10.67
CA ALA A 216 51.27 22.91 -10.41
C ALA A 216 52.15 23.04 -11.66
N TYR A 217 51.61 22.58 -12.80
CA TYR A 217 52.31 22.72 -14.07
C TYR A 217 52.39 24.17 -14.56
N ILE A 218 51.33 24.99 -14.40
CA ILE A 218 51.32 26.43 -14.69
C ILE A 218 52.36 27.16 -13.87
N GLU A 219 52.43 26.90 -12.55
CA GLU A 219 53.44 27.52 -11.69
C GLU A 219 54.88 27.13 -12.10
N LYS A 220 55.12 25.91 -12.48
CA LYS A 220 56.41 25.46 -13.05
C LYS A 220 56.73 26.25 -14.33
N ARG A 221 55.80 26.41 -15.25
CA ARG A 221 56.02 27.14 -16.52
C ARG A 221 56.25 28.62 -16.28
N LYS A 222 55.59 29.26 -15.29
CA LYS A 222 55.89 30.63 -14.83
C LYS A 222 57.32 30.76 -14.34
N GLY A 223 57.80 29.78 -13.55
CA GLY A 223 59.18 29.72 -13.10
C GLY A 223 60.19 29.57 -14.26
N ASP A 224 59.89 28.71 -15.25
CA ASP A 224 60.70 28.54 -16.43
C ASP A 224 60.81 29.83 -17.26
N MET A 225 59.71 30.55 -17.46
CA MET A 225 59.66 31.83 -18.13
C MET A 225 60.50 32.87 -17.39
N ALA A 226 60.41 32.96 -16.06
CA ALA A 226 61.21 33.91 -15.26
C ALA A 226 62.70 33.58 -15.33
N SER A 227 63.09 32.33 -15.44
CA SER A 227 64.51 31.92 -15.47
C SER A 227 65.14 32.01 -16.85
N THR A 228 64.37 31.77 -17.91
CA THR A 228 64.87 31.77 -19.31
C THR A 228 64.69 33.13 -20.03
N GLY A 229 63.77 33.96 -19.58
CA GLY A 229 63.35 35.20 -20.23
C GLY A 229 62.60 34.98 -21.56
N ASP A 230 62.12 33.76 -21.80
CA ASP A 230 61.45 33.39 -23.07
C ASP A 230 59.96 33.78 -22.98
N ASN A 231 59.59 34.87 -23.65
CA ASN A 231 58.21 35.37 -23.74
C ASN A 231 57.25 34.46 -24.53
N SER A 232 57.74 33.49 -25.31
CA SER A 232 56.89 32.55 -25.99
C SER A 232 56.10 31.64 -25.04
N ILE A 233 56.65 31.37 -23.84
CA ILE A 233 56.03 30.62 -22.78
C ILE A 233 54.76 31.30 -22.25
N GLN A 234 54.66 32.64 -22.36
CA GLN A 234 53.47 33.37 -21.92
C GLN A 234 52.18 32.92 -22.65
N PHE A 235 52.28 32.62 -23.94
CA PHE A 235 51.12 32.16 -24.68
C PHE A 235 50.66 30.76 -24.21
N GLU A 236 51.63 29.86 -23.94
CA GLU A 236 51.33 28.53 -23.37
C GLU A 236 50.64 28.66 -21.99
N ILE A 237 51.19 29.52 -21.09
CA ILE A 237 50.62 29.79 -19.80
C ILE A 237 49.16 30.26 -19.92
N THR A 238 48.88 31.20 -20.84
CA THR A 238 47.53 31.72 -21.05
C THR A 238 46.54 30.63 -21.47
N ASN A 239 46.96 29.75 -22.36
CA ASN A 239 46.14 28.61 -22.79
C ASN A 239 45.87 27.61 -21.66
N LEU A 240 46.90 27.31 -20.85
CA LEU A 240 46.76 26.43 -19.67
C LEU A 240 45.86 27.04 -18.60
N GLU A 241 45.93 28.35 -18.34
CA GLU A 241 45.03 29.08 -17.44
C GLU A 241 43.57 29.05 -17.91
N GLN A 242 43.34 29.14 -19.24
CA GLN A 242 41.99 28.97 -19.80
C GLN A 242 41.49 27.54 -19.61
N ALA A 243 42.32 26.53 -19.88
CA ALA A 243 41.98 25.14 -19.70
C ALA A 243 41.66 24.84 -18.22
N LEU A 244 42.45 25.35 -17.30
CA LEU A 244 42.21 25.23 -15.83
C LEU A 244 40.84 25.82 -15.45
N MET A 245 40.56 27.06 -15.86
CA MET A 245 39.29 27.73 -15.55
C MET A 245 38.10 26.89 -16.09
N MET A 246 38.19 26.34 -17.26
CA MET A 246 37.12 25.51 -17.85
C MET A 246 36.99 24.19 -17.12
N LEU A 247 38.08 23.54 -16.71
CA LEU A 247 38.07 22.30 -15.96
C LEU A 247 37.48 22.49 -14.54
N GLU A 248 37.83 23.61 -13.88
CA GLU A 248 37.23 23.99 -12.60
C GLU A 248 35.71 24.17 -12.73
N GLN A 249 35.25 24.93 -13.72
CA GLN A 249 33.84 25.14 -14.00
C GLN A 249 33.14 23.81 -14.29
N ARG A 250 33.75 22.96 -15.11
CA ARG A 250 33.18 21.65 -15.43
C ARG A 250 33.08 20.73 -14.18
N THR A 251 34.14 20.71 -13.36
CA THR A 251 34.14 19.96 -12.10
C THR A 251 33.04 20.46 -11.16
N GLN A 252 32.80 21.78 -11.13
CA GLN A 252 31.70 22.35 -10.36
C GLN A 252 30.32 21.93 -10.90
N ASP A 253 30.14 21.87 -12.22
CA ASP A 253 28.90 21.38 -12.84
C ASP A 253 28.63 19.91 -12.48
N LEU A 254 29.68 19.07 -12.46
CA LEU A 254 29.58 17.68 -12.03
C LEU A 254 29.19 17.57 -10.55
N ARG A 255 29.67 18.45 -9.68
CA ARG A 255 29.24 18.52 -8.28
C ARG A 255 27.77 18.93 -8.11
N VAL A 256 27.25 19.77 -9.00
CA VAL A 256 25.82 20.08 -9.04
C VAL A 256 25.03 18.84 -9.41
N ALA A 257 25.46 18.07 -10.43
CA ALA A 257 24.85 16.80 -10.77
C ALA A 257 24.93 15.77 -9.63
N GLU A 258 26.05 15.72 -8.90
CA GLU A 258 26.17 14.91 -7.67
C GLU A 258 25.10 15.25 -6.63
N ASN A 259 24.86 16.55 -6.38
CA ASN A 259 23.83 16.98 -5.45
C ASN A 259 22.41 16.55 -5.89
N VAL A 260 22.14 16.54 -7.20
CA VAL A 260 20.88 16.03 -7.74
C VAL A 260 20.75 14.52 -7.48
N ALA A 261 21.82 13.74 -7.72
CA ALA A 261 21.83 12.31 -7.43
C ALA A 261 21.62 12.03 -5.94
N MET A 262 22.29 12.76 -5.06
CA MET A 262 22.16 12.63 -3.60
C MET A 262 20.73 12.87 -3.09
N GLN A 263 19.94 13.67 -3.81
CA GLN A 263 18.54 13.88 -3.48
C GLN A 263 17.61 12.84 -4.13
N SER A 264 17.84 12.47 -5.38
CA SER A 264 16.97 11.56 -6.12
C SER A 264 17.06 10.10 -5.65
N ILE A 265 18.24 9.62 -5.29
CA ILE A 265 18.46 8.24 -4.85
C ILE A 265 17.65 7.89 -3.59
N PRO A 266 17.71 8.65 -2.48
CA PRO A 266 16.86 8.38 -1.31
C PRO A 266 15.36 8.53 -1.60
N MET A 267 14.99 9.43 -2.54
CA MET A 267 13.60 9.63 -2.94
C MET A 267 13.01 8.37 -3.56
N ILE A 268 13.77 7.64 -4.38
CA ILE A 268 13.33 6.36 -4.95
C ILE A 268 12.94 5.37 -3.85
N LYS A 269 13.77 5.22 -2.83
CA LYS A 269 13.48 4.31 -1.70
C LYS A 269 12.27 4.77 -0.87
N THR A 270 12.09 6.07 -0.72
CA THR A 270 10.89 6.64 -0.07
C THR A 270 9.61 6.32 -0.85
N MET A 271 9.65 6.42 -2.19
CA MET A 271 8.53 6.05 -3.06
C MET A 271 8.21 4.56 -2.97
N GLU A 272 9.23 3.71 -3.03
CA GLU A 272 9.09 2.26 -2.89
C GLU A 272 8.43 1.90 -1.55
N PHE A 273 8.88 2.49 -0.45
CA PHE A 273 8.29 2.30 0.87
C PHE A 273 6.82 2.74 0.94
N THR A 274 6.50 3.90 0.36
CA THR A 274 5.12 4.41 0.29
C THR A 274 4.22 3.46 -0.49
N ASN A 275 4.69 2.97 -1.63
CA ASN A 275 4.00 1.97 -2.44
C ASN A 275 3.76 0.67 -1.66
N MET A 276 4.77 0.16 -0.94
CA MET A 276 4.64 -1.04 -0.12
C MET A 276 3.62 -0.86 1.01
N ASN A 277 3.57 0.32 1.64
CA ASN A 277 2.55 0.62 2.64
C ASN A 277 1.14 0.61 2.04
N LEU A 278 0.97 1.11 0.83
CA LEU A 278 -0.33 1.06 0.14
C LEU A 278 -0.72 -0.37 -0.21
N VAL A 279 0.19 -1.18 -0.74
CA VAL A 279 -0.02 -2.62 -0.96
C VAL A 279 -0.43 -3.32 0.34
N ARG A 280 0.23 -3.01 1.45
CA ARG A 280 -0.13 -3.54 2.78
C ARG A 280 -1.55 -3.17 3.18
N LYS A 281 -1.97 -1.92 2.98
CA LYS A 281 -3.34 -1.46 3.26
C LYS A 281 -4.37 -2.18 2.38
N ILE A 282 -4.09 -2.34 1.09
CA ILE A 282 -4.94 -3.09 0.16
C ILE A 282 -5.07 -4.55 0.62
N ASN A 283 -3.96 -5.20 0.97
CA ASN A 283 -3.97 -6.58 1.48
C ASN A 283 -4.75 -6.70 2.81
N SER A 284 -4.60 -5.74 3.72
CA SER A 284 -5.39 -5.70 4.96
C SER A 284 -6.88 -5.58 4.67
N ALA A 285 -7.26 -4.76 3.68
CA ALA A 285 -8.66 -4.68 3.24
C ALA A 285 -9.17 -6.04 2.71
N PHE A 286 -8.36 -6.78 1.96
CA PHE A 286 -8.74 -8.09 1.42
C PHE A 286 -8.85 -9.18 2.48
N ILE A 287 -7.93 -9.22 3.44
CA ILE A 287 -7.82 -10.31 4.40
C ILE A 287 -8.75 -10.09 5.61
N VAL A 288 -8.98 -8.85 6.02
CA VAL A 288 -9.72 -8.53 7.23
C VAL A 288 -11.01 -7.80 6.91
N THR A 289 -10.92 -6.64 6.28
CA THR A 289 -12.06 -5.71 6.16
C THR A 289 -13.19 -6.30 5.31
N LEU A 290 -12.89 -6.80 4.13
CA LEU A 290 -13.90 -7.36 3.22
C LEU A 290 -14.57 -8.64 3.75
N PRO A 291 -13.84 -9.64 4.28
CA PRO A 291 -14.48 -10.82 4.86
C PRO A 291 -15.39 -10.48 6.04
N VAL A 292 -14.94 -9.61 6.96
CA VAL A 292 -15.75 -9.17 8.12
C VAL A 292 -17.02 -8.47 7.65
N PHE A 293 -16.91 -7.57 6.69
CA PHE A 293 -18.07 -6.87 6.12
C PHE A 293 -19.04 -7.82 5.41
N LYS A 294 -18.55 -8.74 4.57
CA LYS A 294 -19.38 -9.75 3.92
C LYS A 294 -20.08 -10.66 4.92
N GLN A 295 -19.40 -11.02 6.00
CA GLN A 295 -19.99 -11.78 7.10
C GLN A 295 -21.09 -10.99 7.81
N ALA A 296 -20.89 -9.70 8.07
CA ALA A 296 -21.90 -8.82 8.65
C ALA A 296 -23.13 -8.70 7.75
N LEU A 297 -22.95 -8.52 6.43
CA LEU A 297 -24.03 -8.53 5.45
C LEU A 297 -24.81 -9.85 5.46
N ALA A 298 -24.12 -10.97 5.47
CA ALA A 298 -24.76 -12.30 5.49
C ALA A 298 -25.57 -12.51 6.78
N GLN A 299 -25.04 -12.12 7.94
CA GLN A 299 -25.74 -12.15 9.22
C GLN A 299 -26.99 -11.26 9.20
N ALA A 300 -26.87 -10.05 8.66
CA ALA A 300 -27.97 -9.11 8.53
C ALA A 300 -29.12 -9.69 7.69
N ILE A 301 -28.78 -10.28 6.55
CA ILE A 301 -29.76 -10.96 5.67
C ILE A 301 -30.42 -12.14 6.40
N LEU A 302 -29.65 -12.94 7.14
CA LEU A 302 -30.16 -14.08 7.88
C LEU A 302 -31.12 -13.65 8.99
N LEU A 303 -30.74 -12.66 9.81
CA LEU A 303 -31.60 -12.11 10.87
C LEU A 303 -32.92 -11.56 10.31
N LYS A 304 -32.87 -10.85 9.21
CA LYS A 304 -34.08 -10.33 8.57
C LYS A 304 -34.99 -11.45 8.06
N ARG A 305 -34.44 -12.50 7.45
CA ARG A 305 -35.20 -13.68 7.03
C ARG A 305 -35.86 -14.39 8.23
N GLN A 306 -35.12 -14.58 9.33
CA GLN A 306 -35.66 -15.17 10.55
C GLN A 306 -36.81 -14.35 11.16
N LYS A 307 -36.65 -13.02 11.19
CA LYS A 307 -37.70 -12.14 11.68
C LYS A 307 -38.99 -12.28 10.84
N VAL A 308 -38.89 -12.24 9.52
CA VAL A 308 -40.05 -12.43 8.63
C VAL A 308 -40.69 -13.80 8.83
N GLN A 309 -39.92 -14.83 9.00
CA GLN A 309 -40.41 -16.17 9.23
C GLN A 309 -41.16 -16.26 10.58
N ALA A 310 -40.62 -15.66 11.66
CA ALA A 310 -41.26 -15.60 12.94
C ALA A 310 -42.58 -14.82 12.93
N GLU A 311 -42.60 -13.68 12.23
CA GLU A 311 -43.81 -12.88 12.05
C GLU A 311 -44.89 -13.60 11.24
N ALA A 312 -44.50 -14.36 10.21
CA ALA A 312 -45.44 -15.18 9.40
C ALA A 312 -46.03 -16.32 10.24
N MET A 313 -45.24 -16.96 11.10
CA MET A 313 -45.75 -18.00 12.04
C MET A 313 -46.69 -17.42 13.06
N ALA A 314 -46.33 -16.27 13.70
CA ALA A 314 -47.21 -15.61 14.66
C ALA A 314 -48.55 -15.20 14.04
N ALA A 315 -48.54 -14.71 12.81
CA ALA A 315 -49.77 -14.37 12.05
C ALA A 315 -50.61 -15.62 11.75
N LEU A 316 -49.98 -16.75 11.44
CA LEU A 316 -50.68 -18.03 11.20
C LEU A 316 -51.31 -18.54 12.51
N ASP A 317 -50.57 -18.49 13.64
CA ASP A 317 -51.07 -18.88 14.95
C ASP A 317 -52.27 -18.04 15.41
N GLN A 318 -52.18 -16.72 15.19
CA GLN A 318 -53.29 -15.82 15.47
C GLN A 318 -54.53 -16.19 14.64
N LYS A 319 -54.34 -16.44 13.35
CA LYS A 319 -55.42 -16.79 12.42
C LYS A 319 -56.02 -18.13 12.77
N THR A 320 -55.19 -19.09 13.17
CA THR A 320 -55.63 -20.41 13.63
C THR A 320 -56.48 -20.27 14.93
N ASN A 321 -56.04 -19.46 15.88
CA ASN A 321 -56.80 -19.18 17.13
C ASN A 321 -58.13 -18.49 16.80
N GLU A 322 -58.19 -17.50 15.93
CA GLU A 322 -59.40 -16.86 15.47
C GLU A 322 -60.40 -17.90 14.83
N MET A 323 -59.88 -18.82 14.02
CA MET A 323 -60.67 -19.86 13.41
C MET A 323 -61.19 -20.87 14.45
N LEU A 324 -60.38 -21.26 15.43
CA LEU A 324 -60.80 -22.15 16.52
C LEU A 324 -61.88 -21.50 17.35
N LEU A 325 -61.75 -20.20 17.70
CA LEU A 325 -62.79 -19.43 18.44
C LEU A 325 -64.10 -19.36 17.62
N LYS A 326 -64.01 -19.08 16.31
CA LYS A 326 -65.18 -19.08 15.44
C LYS A 326 -65.84 -20.45 15.35
N ASN A 327 -65.05 -21.53 15.19
CA ASN A 327 -65.59 -22.86 15.17
C ASN A 327 -66.25 -23.27 16.50
N ALA A 328 -65.63 -22.92 17.65
CA ALA A 328 -66.24 -23.12 18.95
C ALA A 328 -67.56 -22.37 19.11
N ALA A 329 -67.62 -21.09 18.72
CA ALA A 329 -68.86 -20.30 18.71
C ALA A 329 -69.95 -20.94 17.82
N ASN A 330 -69.56 -21.33 16.58
CA ASN A 330 -70.49 -22.00 15.65
C ASN A 330 -70.99 -23.34 16.22
N THR A 331 -70.11 -24.14 16.86
CA THR A 331 -70.47 -25.41 17.48
C THR A 331 -71.47 -25.18 18.64
N VAL A 332 -71.24 -24.14 19.46
CA VAL A 332 -72.19 -23.78 20.52
C VAL A 332 -73.52 -23.33 19.95
N GLU A 333 -73.54 -22.55 18.90
CA GLU A 333 -74.75 -22.08 18.25
C GLU A 333 -75.52 -23.21 17.56
N THR A 334 -74.81 -24.09 16.85
CA THR A 334 -75.38 -25.33 16.26
C THR A 334 -75.93 -26.27 17.35
N SER A 335 -75.21 -26.46 18.45
CA SER A 335 -75.68 -27.25 19.57
C SER A 335 -76.93 -26.67 20.23
N LYS A 336 -77.01 -25.35 20.41
CA LYS A 336 -78.21 -24.65 20.90
C LYS A 336 -79.39 -24.80 19.92
N MET A 337 -79.14 -24.76 18.61
CA MET A 337 -80.14 -24.94 17.61
C MET A 337 -80.66 -26.39 17.56
N ALA A 338 -79.75 -27.34 17.65
CA ALA A 338 -80.11 -28.77 17.76
C ALA A 338 -80.91 -29.06 19.04
N ALA A 339 -80.52 -28.48 20.18
CA ALA A 339 -81.26 -28.60 21.44
C ALA A 339 -82.66 -27.96 21.34
N ARG A 340 -82.77 -26.78 20.68
CA ARG A 340 -84.07 -26.17 20.42
C ARG A 340 -84.95 -27.02 19.50
N LEU A 341 -84.42 -27.62 18.45
CA LEU A 341 -85.10 -28.52 17.59
C LEU A 341 -85.50 -29.82 18.25
N SER A 342 -84.68 -30.36 19.12
CA SER A 342 -84.98 -31.61 19.89
C SER A 342 -85.93 -31.38 21.05
N SER A 343 -85.97 -30.20 21.64
CA SER A 343 -86.85 -29.80 22.72
C SER A 343 -88.18 -29.19 22.23
N GLY A 344 -88.24 -28.87 20.95
CA GLY A 344 -89.50 -28.45 20.31
C GLY A 344 -90.39 -29.62 20.16
N SER A 345 -91.39 -29.72 21.04
CA SER A 345 -92.49 -30.67 20.95
C SER A 345 -93.10 -30.53 19.53
N SER A 346 -93.08 -31.66 18.74
CA SER A 346 -93.69 -31.72 17.41
C SER A 346 -95.19 -31.71 17.46
N VAL A 347 -95.77 -31.54 18.59
CA VAL A 347 -97.21 -31.38 18.77
C VAL A 347 -97.53 -30.05 19.34
N LYS A 348 -98.09 -29.19 18.51
CA LYS A 348 -98.70 -27.93 18.98
C LYS A 348 -99.85 -28.28 19.96
N ILE A 349 -99.81 -27.75 21.14
CA ILE A 349 -100.87 -27.92 22.14
C ILE A 349 -102.25 -27.58 21.55
N GLU A 350 -102.35 -26.66 20.61
CA GLU A 350 -103.50 -26.30 19.85
C GLU A 350 -104.09 -27.45 19.03
N THR A 351 -103.33 -28.45 18.63
CA THR A 351 -103.77 -29.60 17.88
C THR A 351 -104.38 -30.67 18.73
N LEU A 352 -104.06 -30.63 20.04
CA LEU A 352 -104.68 -31.56 21.07
C LEU A 352 -106.02 -31.05 21.54
N GLU A 353 -106.31 -29.72 21.55
CA GLU A 353 -107.56 -29.14 21.95
C GLU A 353 -108.66 -29.25 20.88
N THR A 354 -108.31 -29.54 19.67
CA THR A 354 -109.31 -29.69 18.56
C THR A 354 -109.76 -31.15 18.30
N THR A 355 -109.26 -32.10 19.08
CA THR A 355 -109.59 -33.53 18.88
C THR A 355 -110.31 -34.11 20.09
N TRP A 356 -110.94 -33.28 20.95
CA TRP A 356 -111.97 -33.71 21.89
C TRP A 356 -113.30 -33.15 21.60
#